data_19200393c2df08228df87b60345e9fda
#
_entry.id   19200393c2df08228df87b60345e9fda
#
_cell.length_a   1.000
_cell.length_b   1.000
_cell.length_c   1.000
_cell.angle_alpha   90.00
_cell.angle_beta   90.00
_cell.angle_gamma   90.00
#
_symmetry.space_group_name_H-M   'P 1'
#
loop_
_entity.id
_entity.type
_entity.pdbx_description
1 polymer ?
#
loop_
_entity_poly.entity_id
_entity_poly.type
_entity_poly.pdbx_seq_one_letter_code
_entity_poly.pdbx_strand_id
1 'polypeptide(L)'
;MRQYLDLLSRILEEGEAKGDRTGTGTISLFGHQMRFDLSGGFPAITTKRVHWPSVIHELLWFLSGDTNIEYLIQNKVRIWNEWADENGDLGPVYGKQWRKWESNDGRVIDQIEGAIDLIKKDPNSRRIIVSAWNVGELRDMALMPCHAFFQFYVNDGRLSCNLYQRSADVFLGVPFNISSYSLLTCMIAQVCDCLLYTSDAADDMQCVDLGGR
;
A
#
# COMPACT_ATOMS: atom_id res chain seq x y z
N MET A 1 -7.48 0.21 -16.76
CA MET A 1 -8.39 0.80 -15.74
C MET A 1 -9.74 0.08 -15.63
N ARG A 2 -10.00 -0.85 -16.52
CA ARG A 2 -11.22 -1.65 -16.51
C ARG A 2 -11.34 -2.47 -15.22
N GLN A 3 -10.24 -3.05 -14.74
CA GLN A 3 -10.18 -3.86 -13.52
C GLN A 3 -10.77 -3.12 -12.30
N TYR A 4 -10.46 -1.83 -12.16
CA TYR A 4 -11.00 -1.00 -11.07
C TYR A 4 -12.51 -0.74 -11.23
N LEU A 5 -12.97 -0.48 -12.45
CA LEU A 5 -14.40 -0.28 -12.71
C LEU A 5 -15.19 -1.58 -12.54
N ASP A 6 -14.62 -2.71 -12.97
CA ASP A 6 -15.22 -4.03 -12.79
C ASP A 6 -15.38 -4.36 -11.30
N LEU A 7 -14.38 -3.99 -10.46
CA LEU A 7 -14.49 -4.12 -9.01
C LEU A 7 -15.63 -3.27 -8.44
N LEU A 8 -15.75 -1.99 -8.84
CA LEU A 8 -16.84 -1.12 -8.39
C LEU A 8 -18.22 -1.68 -8.76
N SER A 9 -18.39 -2.14 -10.01
CA SER A 9 -19.65 -2.77 -10.45
C SER A 9 -19.96 -4.02 -9.64
N ARG A 10 -18.95 -4.87 -9.46
CA ARG A 10 -19.12 -6.10 -8.70
C ARG A 10 -19.52 -5.86 -7.25
N ILE A 11 -18.95 -4.84 -6.59
CA ILE A 11 -19.33 -4.47 -5.22
C ILE A 11 -20.79 -4.00 -5.16
N LEU A 12 -21.25 -3.21 -6.14
CA LEU A 12 -22.62 -2.73 -6.19
C LEU A 12 -23.63 -3.86 -6.48
N GLU A 13 -23.23 -4.88 -7.23
CA GLU A 13 -24.08 -5.99 -7.66
C GLU A 13 -24.08 -7.16 -6.66
N GLU A 14 -22.93 -7.50 -6.08
CA GLU A 14 -22.72 -8.71 -5.28
C GLU A 14 -22.39 -8.40 -3.80
N GLY A 15 -22.09 -7.14 -3.46
CA GLY A 15 -21.64 -6.77 -2.14
C GLY A 15 -22.71 -6.89 -1.07
N GLU A 16 -22.30 -7.26 0.13
CA GLU A 16 -23.15 -7.39 1.31
C GLU A 16 -23.15 -6.12 2.15
N ALA A 17 -24.34 -5.67 2.56
CA ALA A 17 -24.45 -4.53 3.46
C ALA A 17 -24.02 -4.91 4.88
N LYS A 18 -23.12 -4.12 5.47
CA LYS A 18 -22.64 -4.26 6.85
C LYS A 18 -22.71 -2.93 7.59
N GLY A 19 -22.98 -2.99 8.89
CA GLY A 19 -22.76 -1.87 9.78
C GLY A 19 -21.26 -1.58 9.94
N ASP A 20 -20.94 -0.31 10.15
CA ASP A 20 -19.57 0.13 10.44
C ASP A 20 -19.52 0.93 11.74
N ARG A 21 -18.33 1.30 12.19
CA ARG A 21 -18.12 2.10 13.41
C ARG A 21 -18.64 3.54 13.30
N THR A 22 -18.89 4.03 12.08
CA THR A 22 -19.36 5.40 11.82
C THR A 22 -20.90 5.49 11.80
N GLY A 23 -21.60 4.36 11.73
CA GLY A 23 -23.05 4.29 11.62
C GLY A 23 -23.60 4.57 10.22
N THR A 24 -22.75 4.85 9.24
CA THR A 24 -23.15 5.09 7.85
C THR A 24 -23.45 3.77 7.12
N GLY A 25 -22.75 2.70 7.50
CA GLY A 25 -22.79 1.40 6.85
C GLY A 25 -21.87 1.32 5.63
N THR A 26 -21.58 0.09 5.24
CA THR A 26 -20.74 -0.22 4.08
C THR A 26 -21.39 -1.28 3.21
N ILE A 27 -21.13 -1.27 1.91
CA ILE A 27 -21.35 -2.43 1.04
C ILE A 27 -19.99 -3.06 0.81
N SER A 28 -19.83 -4.34 1.14
CA SER A 28 -18.53 -5.00 1.17
C SER A 28 -18.52 -6.28 0.36
N LEU A 29 -17.39 -6.54 -0.29
CA LEU A 29 -17.06 -7.79 -0.95
C LEU A 29 -15.77 -8.33 -0.34
N PHE A 30 -15.72 -9.60 0.00
CA PHE A 30 -14.53 -10.26 0.51
C PHE A 30 -13.83 -11.01 -0.63
N GLY A 31 -12.53 -10.76 -0.79
CA GLY A 31 -11.71 -11.45 -1.78
C GLY A 31 -11.91 -10.92 -3.22
N HIS A 32 -11.00 -10.06 -3.67
CA HIS A 32 -10.95 -9.62 -5.06
C HIS A 32 -9.52 -9.28 -5.47
N GLN A 33 -9.09 -9.79 -6.62
CA GLN A 33 -7.78 -9.53 -7.17
C GLN A 33 -7.88 -8.66 -8.43
N MET A 34 -6.99 -7.65 -8.51
CA MET A 34 -6.80 -6.83 -9.71
C MET A 34 -5.34 -6.94 -10.16
N ARG A 35 -5.14 -7.08 -11.48
CA ARG A 35 -3.81 -7.15 -12.08
C ARG A 35 -3.61 -6.02 -13.08
N PHE A 36 -2.47 -5.32 -12.97
CA PHE A 36 -2.10 -4.20 -13.83
C PHE A 36 -0.77 -4.53 -14.53
N ASP A 37 -0.79 -4.51 -15.85
CA ASP A 37 0.41 -4.66 -16.67
C ASP A 37 1.16 -3.33 -16.75
N LEU A 38 2.32 -3.26 -16.09
CA LEU A 38 3.16 -2.07 -16.06
C LEU A 38 4.01 -1.93 -17.33
N SER A 39 4.16 -2.99 -18.13
CA SER A 39 4.89 -2.92 -19.40
C SER A 39 4.12 -2.11 -20.45
N GLY A 40 2.79 -2.09 -20.35
CA GLY A 40 1.91 -1.31 -21.20
C GLY A 40 1.73 0.15 -20.79
N GLY A 41 2.27 0.55 -19.63
CA GLY A 41 2.20 1.89 -19.10
C GLY A 41 1.74 1.95 -17.63
N PHE A 42 1.86 3.14 -17.05
CA PHE A 42 1.51 3.36 -15.65
C PHE A 42 -0.01 3.31 -15.43
N PRO A 43 -0.53 2.54 -14.45
CA PRO A 43 -1.97 2.34 -14.23
C PRO A 43 -2.61 3.53 -13.48
N ALA A 44 -2.58 4.71 -14.07
CA ALA A 44 -3.23 5.88 -13.52
C ALA A 44 -4.75 5.81 -13.68
N ILE A 45 -5.50 5.90 -12.57
CA ILE A 45 -6.96 5.99 -12.60
C ILE A 45 -7.38 7.35 -13.17
N THR A 46 -8.18 7.35 -14.23
CA THR A 46 -8.66 8.56 -14.92
C THR A 46 -10.13 8.87 -14.66
N THR A 47 -10.88 7.93 -14.11
CA THR A 47 -12.30 8.09 -13.75
C THR A 47 -12.50 8.85 -12.44
N LYS A 48 -11.44 9.09 -11.71
CA LYS A 48 -11.38 9.92 -10.51
C LYS A 48 -10.10 10.75 -10.51
N ARG A 49 -10.18 11.98 -10.01
CA ARG A 49 -8.98 12.81 -9.84
C ARG A 49 -8.14 12.28 -8.68
N VAL A 50 -6.98 11.72 -8.99
CA VAL A 50 -5.97 11.32 -7.99
C VAL A 50 -5.05 12.50 -7.72
N HIS A 51 -4.83 12.85 -6.45
CA HIS A 51 -3.92 13.91 -6.05
C HIS A 51 -2.49 13.37 -6.00
N TRP A 52 -1.77 13.48 -7.11
CA TRP A 52 -0.41 12.94 -7.29
C TRP A 52 0.59 13.39 -6.22
N PRO A 53 0.61 14.64 -5.75
CA PRO A 53 1.49 15.01 -4.66
C PRO A 53 1.30 14.14 -3.41
N SER A 54 0.04 13.78 -3.07
CA SER A 54 -0.21 12.87 -1.94
C SER A 54 0.37 11.47 -2.18
N VAL A 55 0.19 10.91 -3.38
CA VAL A 55 0.76 9.59 -3.72
C VAL A 55 2.28 9.59 -3.58
N ILE A 56 2.94 10.58 -4.17
CA ILE A 56 4.40 10.65 -4.22
C ILE A 56 4.98 10.91 -2.82
N HIS A 57 4.48 11.94 -2.12
CA HIS A 57 5.03 12.32 -0.82
C HIS A 57 4.72 11.30 0.27
N GLU A 58 3.55 10.64 0.25
CA GLU A 58 3.26 9.55 1.16
C GLU A 58 4.22 8.38 0.97
N LEU A 59 4.45 7.95 -0.28
CA LEU A 59 5.40 6.88 -0.57
C LEU A 59 6.83 7.24 -0.15
N LEU A 60 7.29 8.46 -0.44
CA LEU A 60 8.61 8.94 0.00
C LEU A 60 8.72 8.98 1.52
N TRP A 61 7.66 9.40 2.21
CA TRP A 61 7.60 9.41 3.66
C TRP A 61 7.67 7.99 4.23
N PHE A 62 6.95 7.01 3.69
CA PHE A 62 7.09 5.60 4.09
C PHE A 62 8.54 5.11 3.86
N LEU A 63 9.13 5.42 2.71
CA LEU A 63 10.50 5.01 2.37
C LEU A 63 11.57 5.68 3.22
N SER A 64 11.30 6.83 3.83
CA SER A 64 12.21 7.46 4.80
C SER A 64 12.22 6.77 6.17
N GLY A 65 11.21 5.95 6.46
CA GLY A 65 11.05 5.30 7.76
C GLY A 65 10.60 6.27 8.85
N ASP A 66 10.01 7.39 8.48
CA ASP A 66 9.46 8.40 9.38
C ASP A 66 8.01 8.04 9.77
N THR A 67 7.59 8.47 10.95
CA THR A 67 6.25 8.30 11.49
C THR A 67 5.57 9.63 11.82
N ASN A 68 6.34 10.72 11.80
CA ASN A 68 5.83 12.07 12.02
C ASN A 68 5.35 12.70 10.70
N ILE A 69 4.18 13.35 10.74
CA ILE A 69 3.55 13.93 9.55
C ILE A 69 4.10 15.31 9.13
N GLU A 70 5.10 15.85 9.82
CA GLU A 70 5.64 17.18 9.53
C GLU A 70 6.09 17.31 8.07
N TYR A 71 6.81 16.30 7.55
CA TYR A 71 7.21 16.25 6.14
C TYR A 71 6.00 16.33 5.20
N LEU A 72 4.91 15.62 5.51
CA LEU A 72 3.69 15.64 4.71
C LEU A 72 3.01 17.01 4.73
N ILE A 73 2.93 17.64 5.92
CA ILE A 73 2.36 19.00 6.08
C ILE A 73 3.14 20.03 5.27
N GLN A 74 4.49 19.99 5.34
CA GLN A 74 5.37 20.89 4.59
C GLN A 74 5.15 20.75 3.06
N ASN A 75 4.81 19.54 2.59
CA ASN A 75 4.50 19.25 1.20
C ASN A 75 2.99 19.35 0.87
N LYS A 76 2.18 19.96 1.75
CA LYS A 76 0.74 20.20 1.59
C LYS A 76 -0.10 18.93 1.45
N VAL A 77 0.39 17.82 1.98
CA VAL A 77 -0.31 16.53 2.06
C VAL A 77 -0.94 16.40 3.44
N ARG A 78 -2.25 16.22 3.51
CA ARG A 78 -3.03 16.26 4.76
C ARG A 78 -3.78 14.96 5.08
N ILE A 79 -3.54 13.90 4.30
CA ILE A 79 -4.31 12.65 4.38
C ILE A 79 -4.12 11.91 5.70
N TRP A 80 -3.11 12.25 6.50
CA TRP A 80 -2.79 11.65 7.79
C TRP A 80 -3.09 12.55 8.99
N ASN A 81 -3.53 13.80 8.78
CA ASN A 81 -3.68 14.79 9.86
C ASN A 81 -4.67 14.36 10.94
N GLU A 82 -5.74 13.64 10.59
CA GLU A 82 -6.77 13.23 11.55
C GLU A 82 -6.34 12.07 12.46
N TRP A 83 -5.24 11.39 12.12
CA TRP A 83 -4.73 10.23 12.86
C TRP A 83 -3.55 10.56 13.75
N ALA A 84 -2.85 11.65 13.47
CA ALA A 84 -1.67 12.06 14.21
C ALA A 84 -2.02 12.58 15.61
N ASP A 85 -1.15 12.32 16.56
CA ASP A 85 -1.23 12.88 17.90
C ASP A 85 -0.90 14.39 17.93
N GLU A 86 -0.87 14.98 19.10
CA GLU A 86 -0.54 16.40 19.32
C GLU A 86 0.86 16.81 18.88
N ASN A 87 1.79 15.85 18.77
CA ASN A 87 3.15 16.03 18.30
C ASN A 87 3.32 15.73 16.80
N GLY A 88 2.25 15.31 16.12
CA GLY A 88 2.27 14.93 14.72
C GLY A 88 2.76 13.50 14.48
N ASP A 89 2.83 12.66 15.50
CA ASP A 89 3.29 11.27 15.38
C ASP A 89 2.12 10.31 15.22
N LEU A 90 2.37 9.22 14.47
CA LEU A 90 1.40 8.17 14.18
C LEU A 90 1.74 6.83 14.87
N GLY A 91 2.81 6.80 15.66
CA GLY A 91 3.35 5.56 16.18
C GLY A 91 4.03 4.71 15.10
N PRO A 92 4.28 3.43 15.37
CA PRO A 92 5.13 2.58 14.53
C PRO A 92 4.44 2.10 13.23
N VAL A 93 3.86 3.04 12.45
CA VAL A 93 3.17 2.75 11.20
C VAL A 93 4.14 2.45 10.04
N TYR A 94 3.64 2.07 8.91
CA TYR A 94 4.27 1.69 7.63
C TYR A 94 5.77 1.95 7.50
N GLY A 95 6.21 3.21 7.55
CA GLY A 95 7.61 3.60 7.33
C GLY A 95 8.55 2.98 8.35
N LYS A 96 8.19 3.00 9.64
CA LYS A 96 8.96 2.33 10.69
C LYS A 96 9.08 0.83 10.43
N GLN A 97 7.98 0.17 10.10
CA GLN A 97 8.01 -1.27 9.84
C GLN A 97 8.87 -1.61 8.62
N TRP A 98 8.78 -0.84 7.55
CA TRP A 98 9.52 -1.10 6.33
C TRP A 98 11.03 -0.88 6.46
N ARG A 99 11.43 0.15 7.23
CA ARG A 99 12.81 0.62 7.27
C ARG A 99 13.53 0.39 8.59
N LYS A 100 12.78 0.22 9.68
CA LYS A 100 13.34 0.18 11.05
C LYS A 100 12.59 -0.84 11.92
N TRP A 101 12.31 -2.03 11.39
CA TRP A 101 11.70 -3.11 12.16
C TRP A 101 12.63 -3.55 13.29
N GLU A 102 12.17 -3.46 14.52
CA GLU A 102 12.93 -3.88 15.69
C GLU A 102 12.65 -5.36 15.99
N SER A 103 13.71 -6.16 16.06
CA SER A 103 13.64 -7.56 16.49
C SER A 103 13.86 -7.69 17.98
N ASN A 104 13.44 -8.82 18.57
CA ASN A 104 13.54 -9.08 20.01
C ASN A 104 14.98 -9.08 20.55
N ASP A 105 15.98 -9.24 19.72
CA ASP A 105 17.41 -9.19 20.06
C ASP A 105 18.03 -7.78 19.86
N GLY A 106 17.21 -6.76 19.60
CA GLY A 106 17.62 -5.36 19.45
C GLY A 106 18.19 -5.00 18.07
N ARG A 107 18.18 -5.91 17.10
CA ARG A 107 18.57 -5.56 15.72
C ARG A 107 17.47 -4.73 15.06
N VAL A 108 17.89 -3.73 14.30
CA VAL A 108 17.02 -2.96 13.41
C VAL A 108 17.13 -3.55 12.01
N ILE A 109 16.01 -3.93 11.43
CA ILE A 109 15.92 -4.58 10.13
C ILE A 109 15.29 -3.59 9.13
N ASP A 110 16.02 -3.33 8.05
CA ASP A 110 15.51 -2.61 6.88
C ASP A 110 14.98 -3.62 5.86
N GLN A 111 13.66 -3.78 5.81
CA GLN A 111 13.03 -4.74 4.91
C GLN A 111 13.12 -4.31 3.44
N ILE A 112 13.12 -3.00 3.15
CA ILE A 112 13.26 -2.47 1.78
C ILE A 112 14.68 -2.75 1.25
N GLU A 113 15.71 -2.46 2.04
CA GLU A 113 17.09 -2.79 1.68
C GLU A 113 17.27 -4.29 1.47
N GLY A 114 16.73 -5.10 2.39
CA GLY A 114 16.74 -6.56 2.27
C GLY A 114 16.03 -7.08 1.03
N ALA A 115 14.92 -6.48 0.62
CA ALA A 115 14.21 -6.84 -0.60
C ALA A 115 15.03 -6.48 -1.85
N ILE A 116 15.65 -5.28 -1.90
CA ILE A 116 16.54 -4.86 -2.99
C ILE A 116 17.74 -5.82 -3.10
N ASP A 117 18.33 -6.16 -1.97
CA ASP A 117 19.46 -7.09 -1.91
C ASP A 117 19.09 -8.49 -2.44
N LEU A 118 17.93 -9.02 -2.06
CA LEU A 118 17.45 -10.30 -2.56
C LEU A 118 17.16 -10.25 -4.07
N ILE A 119 16.51 -9.20 -4.57
CA ILE A 119 16.25 -9.02 -6.01
C ILE A 119 17.57 -9.07 -6.80
N LYS A 120 18.62 -8.42 -6.30
CA LYS A 120 19.93 -8.36 -6.97
C LYS A 120 20.74 -9.65 -6.85
N LYS A 121 20.73 -10.30 -5.69
CA LYS A 121 21.61 -11.44 -5.37
C LYS A 121 20.96 -12.81 -5.62
N ASP A 122 19.66 -12.92 -5.38
CA ASP A 122 18.87 -14.15 -5.54
C ASP A 122 17.47 -13.82 -6.07
N PRO A 123 17.35 -13.41 -7.35
CA PRO A 123 16.07 -13.02 -7.94
C PRO A 123 15.03 -14.14 -7.96
N ASN A 124 15.45 -15.40 -7.82
CA ASN A 124 14.54 -16.55 -7.73
C ASN A 124 14.00 -16.77 -6.31
N SER A 125 14.39 -15.97 -5.34
CA SER A 125 13.92 -16.06 -3.97
C SER A 125 12.40 -15.84 -3.89
N ARG A 126 11.73 -16.70 -3.12
CA ARG A 126 10.30 -16.57 -2.79
C ARG A 126 10.07 -15.82 -1.47
N ARG A 127 11.13 -15.17 -0.94
CA ARG A 127 11.15 -14.51 0.37
C ARG A 127 11.30 -12.98 0.25
N ILE A 128 11.05 -12.43 -0.93
CA ILE A 128 11.17 -10.98 -1.17
C ILE A 128 9.86 -10.33 -0.70
N ILE A 129 9.67 -10.27 0.62
CA ILE A 129 8.45 -9.80 1.28
C ILE A 129 8.80 -8.62 2.18
N VAL A 130 7.91 -7.61 2.20
CA VAL A 130 7.94 -6.47 3.11
C VAL A 130 6.62 -6.43 3.85
N SER A 131 6.66 -6.49 5.17
CA SER A 131 5.47 -6.49 6.03
C SER A 131 5.37 -5.20 6.84
N ALA A 132 4.18 -4.60 6.85
CA ALA A 132 3.83 -3.55 7.80
C ALA A 132 3.03 -4.11 8.99
N TRP A 133 2.57 -5.36 8.92
CA TRP A 133 1.74 -5.99 9.93
C TRP A 133 2.62 -6.60 11.03
N ASN A 134 2.98 -5.79 12.02
CA ASN A 134 3.72 -6.21 13.22
C ASN A 134 2.75 -6.43 14.38
N VAL A 135 2.39 -7.67 14.64
CA VAL A 135 1.40 -8.04 15.67
C VAL A 135 1.76 -7.50 17.07
N GLY A 136 3.07 -7.38 17.35
CA GLY A 136 3.56 -6.87 18.64
C GLY A 136 3.32 -5.37 18.84
N GLU A 137 3.20 -4.60 17.75
CA GLU A 137 3.12 -3.13 17.81
C GLU A 137 1.78 -2.56 17.28
N LEU A 138 0.82 -3.41 16.86
CA LEU A 138 -0.46 -2.94 16.28
C LEU A 138 -1.23 -1.98 17.18
N ARG A 139 -1.12 -2.14 18.51
CA ARG A 139 -1.85 -1.31 19.48
C ARG A 139 -1.25 0.08 19.66
N ASP A 140 0.00 0.24 19.28
CA ASP A 140 0.74 1.50 19.38
C ASP A 140 0.66 2.32 18.10
N MET A 141 0.00 1.78 17.06
CA MET A 141 -0.23 2.44 15.78
C MET A 141 -1.51 3.28 15.83
N ALA A 142 -1.45 4.54 15.42
CA ALA A 142 -2.64 5.39 15.27
C ALA A 142 -3.66 4.79 14.30
N LEU A 143 -3.18 4.08 13.27
CA LEU A 143 -3.99 3.31 12.32
C LEU A 143 -3.29 2.00 11.96
N MET A 144 -3.94 0.87 12.24
CA MET A 144 -3.41 -0.44 11.83
C MET A 144 -3.31 -0.54 10.31
N PRO A 145 -2.21 -1.06 9.76
CA PRO A 145 -1.96 -1.07 8.32
C PRO A 145 -3.06 -1.75 7.50
N CYS A 146 -3.63 -1.04 6.55
CA CYS A 146 -4.58 -1.60 5.58
C CYS A 146 -3.84 -2.42 4.52
N HIS A 147 -2.75 -1.90 3.94
CA HIS A 147 -1.80 -2.67 3.14
C HIS A 147 -0.83 -3.36 4.09
N ALA A 148 -1.15 -4.63 4.38
CA ALA A 148 -0.51 -5.39 5.45
C ALA A 148 0.90 -5.86 5.08
N PHE A 149 1.08 -6.33 3.85
CA PHE A 149 2.37 -6.71 3.29
C PHE A 149 2.33 -6.71 1.75
N PHE A 150 3.52 -6.72 1.15
CA PHE A 150 3.67 -6.93 -0.28
C PHE A 150 4.86 -7.82 -0.57
N GLN A 151 4.84 -8.45 -1.74
CA GLN A 151 5.87 -9.37 -2.22
C GLN A 151 6.32 -8.97 -3.60
N PHE A 152 7.63 -9.01 -3.82
CA PHE A 152 8.19 -8.91 -5.16
C PHE A 152 8.48 -10.31 -5.74
N TYR A 153 8.36 -10.39 -7.05
CA TYR A 153 8.67 -11.57 -7.83
C TYR A 153 9.43 -11.17 -9.10
N VAL A 154 10.53 -11.87 -9.38
CA VAL A 154 11.32 -11.65 -10.59
C VAL A 154 11.23 -12.87 -11.49
N ASN A 155 10.95 -12.66 -12.76
CA ASN A 155 10.98 -13.69 -13.79
C ASN A 155 11.55 -13.11 -15.09
N ASP A 156 12.59 -13.74 -15.63
CA ASP A 156 13.31 -13.28 -16.82
C ASP A 156 13.71 -11.79 -16.75
N GLY A 157 14.24 -11.37 -15.60
CA GLY A 157 14.64 -9.98 -15.37
C GLY A 157 13.47 -8.99 -15.24
N ARG A 158 12.23 -9.46 -15.18
CA ARG A 158 11.01 -8.64 -15.06
C ARG A 158 10.48 -8.69 -13.64
N LEU A 159 10.30 -7.51 -13.04
CA LEU A 159 9.81 -7.35 -11.68
C LEU A 159 8.29 -7.23 -11.64
N SER A 160 7.68 -7.99 -10.74
CA SER A 160 6.27 -7.89 -10.33
C SER A 160 6.16 -7.57 -8.85
N CYS A 161 5.07 -6.92 -8.47
CA CYS A 161 4.71 -6.68 -7.06
C CYS A 161 3.29 -7.19 -6.81
N ASN A 162 3.11 -7.96 -5.74
CA ASN A 162 1.80 -8.36 -5.23
C ASN A 162 1.57 -7.70 -3.86
N LEU A 163 0.48 -6.96 -3.72
CA LEU A 163 0.08 -6.26 -2.51
C LEU A 163 -1.10 -6.97 -1.86
N TYR A 164 -1.00 -7.29 -0.57
CA TYR A 164 -2.13 -7.74 0.23
C TYR A 164 -2.71 -6.59 1.06
N GLN A 165 -3.99 -6.29 0.83
CA GLN A 165 -4.77 -5.33 1.61
C GLN A 165 -5.83 -6.06 2.43
N ARG A 166 -5.76 -5.98 3.77
CA ARG A 166 -6.78 -6.55 4.68
C ARG A 166 -8.08 -5.75 4.70
N SER A 167 -8.04 -4.52 4.23
CA SER A 167 -9.16 -3.58 4.17
C SER A 167 -8.85 -2.51 3.15
N ALA A 168 -9.83 -2.11 2.36
CA ALA A 168 -9.68 -1.07 1.37
C ALA A 168 -10.99 -0.32 1.16
N ASP A 169 -10.93 1.02 1.22
CA ASP A 169 -11.95 1.88 0.64
C ASP A 169 -11.72 1.94 -0.86
N VAL A 170 -12.62 1.30 -1.61
CA VAL A 170 -12.42 1.16 -3.06
C VAL A 170 -12.57 2.48 -3.79
N PHE A 171 -13.35 3.41 -3.27
CA PHE A 171 -13.56 4.71 -3.92
C PHE A 171 -12.51 5.74 -3.50
N LEU A 172 -12.20 5.86 -2.20
CA LEU A 172 -11.26 6.87 -1.70
C LEU A 172 -9.80 6.37 -1.73
N GLY A 173 -9.52 5.16 -1.26
CA GLY A 173 -8.18 4.65 -1.02
C GLY A 173 -7.56 3.90 -2.21
N VAL A 174 -8.27 2.94 -2.80
CA VAL A 174 -7.72 2.05 -3.84
C VAL A 174 -7.06 2.77 -5.01
N PRO A 175 -7.60 3.89 -5.56
CA PRO A 175 -6.92 4.65 -6.61
C PRO A 175 -5.53 5.13 -6.23
N PHE A 176 -5.35 5.54 -4.97
CA PHE A 176 -4.05 5.95 -4.42
C PHE A 176 -3.13 4.75 -4.24
N ASN A 177 -3.64 3.63 -3.71
CA ASN A 177 -2.84 2.42 -3.49
C ASN A 177 -2.34 1.82 -4.81
N ILE A 178 -3.19 1.73 -5.86
CA ILE A 178 -2.76 1.31 -7.20
C ILE A 178 -1.60 2.18 -7.68
N SER A 179 -1.73 3.50 -7.58
CA SER A 179 -0.69 4.43 -8.02
C SER A 179 0.58 4.32 -7.17
N SER A 180 0.46 4.24 -5.86
CA SER A 180 1.58 4.19 -4.92
C SER A 180 2.42 2.92 -5.10
N TYR A 181 1.77 1.75 -5.15
CA TYR A 181 2.51 0.48 -5.33
C TYR A 181 3.03 0.26 -6.74
N SER A 182 2.36 0.81 -7.75
CA SER A 182 2.93 0.84 -9.10
C SER A 182 4.17 1.73 -9.17
N LEU A 183 4.16 2.90 -8.51
CA LEU A 183 5.32 3.78 -8.41
C LEU A 183 6.46 3.11 -7.63
N LEU A 184 6.17 2.48 -6.49
CA LEU A 184 7.15 1.70 -5.73
C LEU A 184 7.79 0.61 -6.60
N THR A 185 6.98 -0.14 -7.36
CA THR A 185 7.48 -1.18 -8.27
C THR A 185 8.41 -0.59 -9.34
N CYS A 186 8.05 0.56 -9.93
CA CYS A 186 8.91 1.27 -10.87
C CYS A 186 10.25 1.68 -10.24
N MET A 187 10.22 2.23 -9.01
CA MET A 187 11.43 2.67 -8.30
C MET A 187 12.35 1.49 -7.97
N ILE A 188 11.80 0.38 -7.46
CA ILE A 188 12.58 -0.83 -7.15
C ILE A 188 13.14 -1.46 -8.42
N ALA A 189 12.35 -1.56 -9.50
CA ALA A 189 12.83 -2.06 -10.78
C ALA A 189 14.02 -1.24 -11.30
N GLN A 190 13.95 0.10 -11.23
CA GLN A 190 15.04 0.99 -11.64
C GLN A 190 16.30 0.78 -10.80
N VAL A 191 16.16 0.65 -9.48
CA VAL A 191 17.31 0.43 -8.56
C VAL A 191 17.95 -0.95 -8.76
N CYS A 192 17.16 -1.94 -9.20
CA CYS A 192 17.61 -3.33 -9.38
C CYS A 192 17.93 -3.71 -10.82
N ASP A 193 17.91 -2.76 -11.77
CA ASP A 193 18.08 -2.99 -13.20
C ASP A 193 17.11 -4.05 -13.77
N CYS A 194 15.88 -4.09 -13.25
CA CYS A 194 14.82 -4.96 -13.71
C CYS A 194 13.91 -4.26 -14.72
N LEU A 195 13.34 -5.01 -15.64
CA LEU A 195 12.22 -4.56 -16.47
C LEU A 195 10.92 -4.58 -15.64
N LEU A 196 9.98 -3.72 -16.00
CA LEU A 196 8.64 -3.73 -15.40
C LEU A 196 7.79 -4.86 -16.01
N TYR A 197 6.97 -5.51 -15.15
CA TYR A 197 6.05 -6.53 -15.60
C TYR A 197 4.63 -6.28 -15.10
N THR A 198 4.32 -6.62 -13.84
CA THR A 198 2.98 -6.43 -13.30
C THR A 198 2.99 -5.83 -11.90
N SER A 199 1.89 -5.14 -11.56
CA SER A 199 1.50 -4.85 -10.20
C SER A 199 0.15 -5.48 -9.95
N ASP A 200 0.07 -6.38 -8.98
CA ASP A 200 -1.17 -6.99 -8.54
C ASP A 200 -1.61 -6.29 -7.25
N ALA A 201 -2.82 -5.77 -7.24
CA ALA A 201 -3.44 -5.28 -6.03
C ALA A 201 -4.38 -6.35 -5.48
N ALA A 202 -3.98 -6.89 -4.37
CA ALA A 202 -4.65 -7.61 -3.29
C ALA A 202 -5.60 -8.78 -3.59
N ASP A 203 -5.28 -9.90 -2.99
CA ASP A 203 -6.24 -10.85 -2.46
C ASP A 203 -6.86 -10.24 -1.18
N ASP A 204 -8.19 -10.37 -1.02
CA ASP A 204 -8.96 -9.96 0.16
C ASP A 204 -9.12 -8.45 0.39
N MET A 205 -9.78 -7.74 -0.51
CA MET A 205 -10.30 -6.42 -0.20
C MET A 205 -11.61 -6.50 0.57
N GLN A 206 -11.62 -6.02 1.80
CA GLN A 206 -12.83 -5.75 2.56
C GLN A 206 -13.19 -4.27 2.49
N CYS A 207 -14.45 -4.01 2.21
CA CYS A 207 -15.20 -2.76 2.43
C CYS A 207 -15.02 -1.66 1.39
N VAL A 208 -16.15 -1.32 0.76
CA VAL A 208 -16.41 0.01 0.21
C VAL A 208 -17.16 0.78 1.30
N ASP A 209 -16.57 1.86 1.80
CA ASP A 209 -17.30 2.90 2.52
C ASP A 209 -18.00 3.77 1.47
N LEU A 210 -19.33 3.80 1.49
CA LEU A 210 -20.14 4.70 0.65
C LEU A 210 -20.41 6.04 1.34
N GLY A 211 -19.91 6.21 2.57
CA GLY A 211 -20.03 7.44 3.34
C GLY A 211 -19.02 8.48 2.89
N GLY A 212 -19.37 9.29 1.90
CA GLY A 212 -18.62 10.50 1.59
C GLY A 212 -18.70 11.49 2.76
N ARG A 213 -17.55 12.03 3.17
CA ARG A 213 -17.46 13.31 3.88
C ARG A 213 -17.25 14.42 2.89
#